data_43a0752b8249126bfcde133ea0308246
#
_entry.id   43a0752b8249126bfcde133ea0308246
#
_cell.length_a   1.000
_cell.length_b   1.000
_cell.length_c   1.000
_cell.angle_alpha   90.00
_cell.angle_beta   90.00
_cell.angle_gamma   90.00
#
_symmetry.space_group_name_H-M   'P 1'
#
loop_
_entity.id
_entity.type
_entity.pdbx_description
1 polymer ?
#
loop_
_entity_poly.entity_id
_entity_poly.type
_entity_poly.pdbx_seq_one_letter_code
_entity_poly.pdbx_strand_id
1 'polypeptide(L)'
;MFWSSNPFINNADITNTMKCNRFQKLVQYFHVADWSTEPGRGEPGYDKLFKVRPVMESVSRTFQDINMLNKEVSIDEAMNAFTGRLSFRQYMPAKPNKRGIKMWMLCDARRAFLARFEVNLGRQNNQTEHGLGDNVVMRLVDHIYHSFRWLIFDNFFTVIPLMKELLEKGLYACGTVRVNRKGFPSQLKKPAEVRQRRDFKIMQMDDTNLTATVWKDTRLVHHLVTLSDPTIILPVQRRCGVNVLQLQSPHSVNVYNMYMGGFDLHDQYRAKNDVGSCSKNYWRYLFWFLLNCCIVNAFIMYKLTSRRRIGWKRFTHLDFGLELVRELAGVFCKRKGAAPEGRGRDGLVEQMNMGGGAMSCSDSPTRQRPASTTPDT
;
A
#
# COMPACT_ATOMS: atom_id res chain seq x y z
N MET A 1 17.53 19.56 -9.09
CA MET A 1 18.48 18.48 -9.43
C MET A 1 18.44 18.18 -10.94
N PHE A 2 17.34 17.71 -11.54
CA PHE A 2 17.26 17.32 -12.97
C PHE A 2 17.50 18.45 -13.98
N TRP A 3 17.37 19.71 -13.57
CA TRP A 3 17.67 20.92 -14.40
C TRP A 3 19.05 21.53 -14.12
N SER A 4 19.96 20.76 -13.49
CA SER A 4 21.32 21.23 -13.22
C SER A 4 22.13 21.37 -14.51
N SER A 5 23.07 22.32 -14.54
CA SER A 5 24.08 22.41 -15.60
C SER A 5 25.10 21.28 -15.55
N ASN A 6 25.18 20.55 -14.40
CA ASN A 6 26.07 19.41 -14.25
C ASN A 6 25.53 18.21 -15.06
N PRO A 7 26.28 17.68 -16.04
CA PRO A 7 25.83 16.60 -16.91
C PRO A 7 25.55 15.29 -16.19
N PHE A 8 26.15 15.04 -15.02
CA PHE A 8 25.92 13.82 -14.24
C PHE A 8 24.56 13.77 -13.53
N ILE A 9 23.90 14.92 -13.35
CA ILE A 9 22.61 15.00 -12.66
C ILE A 9 21.52 15.63 -13.51
N ASN A 10 21.88 16.19 -14.67
CA ASN A 10 20.92 16.67 -15.65
C ASN A 10 20.16 15.50 -16.27
N ASN A 11 18.86 15.70 -16.51
CA ASN A 11 18.06 14.75 -17.29
C ASN A 11 17.47 15.50 -18.50
N ALA A 12 17.98 15.19 -19.67
CA ALA A 12 17.61 15.85 -20.91
C ALA A 12 16.12 15.67 -21.23
N ASP A 13 15.54 14.52 -20.99
CA ASP A 13 14.12 14.24 -21.26
C ASP A 13 13.22 15.10 -20.38
N ILE A 14 13.56 15.25 -19.09
CA ILE A 14 12.83 16.11 -18.16
C ILE A 14 12.98 17.58 -18.54
N THR A 15 14.20 18.04 -18.82
CA THR A 15 14.45 19.46 -19.16
C THR A 15 13.82 19.85 -20.49
N ASN A 16 13.74 18.91 -21.43
CA ASN A 16 13.07 19.10 -22.72
C ASN A 16 11.54 19.10 -22.58
N THR A 17 11.00 18.33 -21.64
CA THR A 17 9.56 18.27 -21.38
C THR A 17 9.07 19.55 -20.71
N MET A 18 9.78 20.06 -19.68
CA MET A 18 9.34 21.23 -18.90
C MET A 18 10.50 22.00 -18.29
N LYS A 19 10.40 23.34 -18.29
CA LYS A 19 11.35 24.21 -17.57
C LYS A 19 11.17 24.11 -16.05
N CYS A 20 12.28 24.25 -15.29
CA CYS A 20 12.29 24.15 -13.83
C CYS A 20 11.25 25.06 -13.15
N ASN A 21 11.23 26.36 -13.52
CA ASN A 21 10.30 27.31 -12.92
C ASN A 21 8.84 26.95 -13.14
N ARG A 22 8.49 26.43 -14.33
CA ARG A 22 7.13 25.94 -14.59
C ARG A 22 6.78 24.75 -13.71
N PHE A 23 7.69 23.77 -13.60
CA PHE A 23 7.50 22.63 -12.73
C PHE A 23 7.28 23.06 -11.27
N GLN A 24 8.13 23.96 -10.76
CA GLN A 24 8.02 24.48 -9.40
C GLN A 24 6.66 25.16 -9.16
N LYS A 25 6.18 25.98 -10.12
CA LYS A 25 4.86 26.61 -10.04
C LYS A 25 3.73 25.58 -10.02
N LEU A 26 3.77 24.55 -10.87
CA LEU A 26 2.78 23.49 -10.86
C LEU A 26 2.77 22.75 -9.51
N VAL A 27 3.93 22.40 -8.96
CA VAL A 27 4.03 21.75 -7.65
C VAL A 27 3.53 22.67 -6.52
N GLN A 28 3.78 23.99 -6.61
CA GLN A 28 3.32 24.97 -5.61
C GLN A 28 1.79 25.00 -5.52
N TYR A 29 1.12 25.05 -6.68
CA TYR A 29 -0.34 25.16 -6.77
C TYR A 29 -1.06 23.81 -6.89
N PHE A 30 -0.32 22.71 -6.84
CA PHE A 30 -0.91 21.37 -6.92
C PHE A 30 -1.79 21.07 -5.70
N HIS A 31 -3.07 20.84 -5.95
CA HIS A 31 -4.08 20.42 -4.98
C HIS A 31 -5.09 19.50 -5.67
N VAL A 32 -5.83 18.71 -4.91
CA VAL A 32 -6.81 17.73 -5.40
C VAL A 32 -8.20 17.89 -4.76
N ALA A 33 -8.34 18.87 -3.88
CA ALA A 33 -9.59 19.30 -3.27
C ALA A 33 -9.62 20.82 -3.16
N ASP A 34 -10.79 21.42 -3.15
CA ASP A 34 -10.94 22.85 -2.87
C ASP A 34 -10.84 23.09 -1.35
N TRP A 35 -9.71 23.62 -0.91
CA TRP A 35 -9.43 23.85 0.51
C TRP A 35 -10.24 24.99 1.12
N SER A 36 -10.85 25.86 0.29
CA SER A 36 -11.70 26.95 0.78
C SER A 36 -13.00 26.41 1.41
N THR A 37 -13.39 25.19 1.04
CA THR A 37 -14.59 24.51 1.55
C THR A 37 -14.30 23.50 2.67
N GLU A 38 -13.05 23.43 3.18
CA GLU A 38 -12.66 22.48 4.24
C GLU A 38 -13.34 22.87 5.57
N PRO A 39 -14.24 22.01 6.14
CA PRO A 39 -14.87 22.31 7.42
C PRO A 39 -13.83 22.37 8.55
N GLY A 40 -14.02 23.30 9.50
CA GLY A 40 -13.18 23.42 10.67
C GLY A 40 -13.26 22.21 11.60
N ARG A 41 -12.21 21.99 12.39
CA ARG A 41 -12.19 20.90 13.38
C ARG A 41 -13.33 21.06 14.39
N GLY A 42 -14.22 20.07 14.47
CA GLY A 42 -15.40 20.08 15.34
C GLY A 42 -16.68 20.52 14.62
N GLU A 43 -16.59 21.00 13.39
CA GLU A 43 -17.75 21.31 12.56
C GLU A 43 -18.35 20.06 11.90
N PRO A 44 -19.64 20.06 11.59
CA PRO A 44 -20.25 18.99 10.80
C PRO A 44 -19.56 18.83 9.45
N GLY A 45 -19.26 17.59 9.08
CA GLY A 45 -18.56 17.29 7.83
C GLY A 45 -17.03 17.38 7.92
N TYR A 46 -16.44 17.66 9.08
CA TYR A 46 -14.98 17.63 9.27
C TYR A 46 -14.40 16.27 8.92
N ASP A 47 -13.45 16.24 7.98
CA ASP A 47 -12.75 15.03 7.55
C ASP A 47 -11.22 15.22 7.61
N LYS A 48 -10.55 14.36 8.36
CA LYS A 48 -9.07 14.36 8.46
C LYS A 48 -8.38 14.11 7.12
N LEU A 49 -9.07 13.56 6.14
CA LEU A 49 -8.57 13.25 4.81
C LEU A 49 -9.10 14.19 3.72
N PHE A 50 -9.81 15.25 4.08
CA PHE A 50 -10.48 16.18 3.16
C PHE A 50 -9.61 16.51 1.92
N LYS A 51 -8.35 16.89 2.16
CA LYS A 51 -7.40 17.32 1.12
C LYS A 51 -7.03 16.26 0.08
N VAL A 52 -7.34 14.98 0.33
CA VAL A 52 -7.05 13.87 -0.59
C VAL A 52 -8.28 13.00 -0.85
N ARG A 53 -9.40 13.29 -0.19
CA ARG A 53 -10.63 12.51 -0.26
C ARG A 53 -11.12 12.26 -1.69
N PRO A 54 -11.21 13.27 -2.60
CA PRO A 54 -11.71 13.05 -3.96
C PRO A 54 -10.89 12.01 -4.73
N VAL A 55 -9.56 12.02 -4.56
CA VAL A 55 -8.68 11.04 -5.20
C VAL A 55 -8.89 9.65 -4.60
N MET A 56 -8.99 9.55 -3.26
CA MET A 56 -9.21 8.28 -2.59
C MET A 56 -10.51 7.61 -3.05
N GLU A 57 -11.59 8.37 -3.13
CA GLU A 57 -12.90 7.87 -3.58
C GLU A 57 -12.88 7.43 -5.04
N SER A 58 -12.28 8.24 -5.91
CA SER A 58 -12.15 7.91 -7.33
C SER A 58 -11.35 6.63 -7.53
N VAL A 59 -10.17 6.52 -6.88
CA VAL A 59 -9.31 5.34 -6.96
C VAL A 59 -10.01 4.10 -6.38
N SER A 60 -10.66 4.24 -5.21
CA SER A 60 -11.37 3.13 -4.58
C SER A 60 -12.50 2.60 -5.46
N ARG A 61 -13.30 3.49 -6.05
CA ARG A 61 -14.36 3.13 -6.98
C ARG A 61 -13.81 2.40 -8.20
N THR A 62 -12.79 2.98 -8.85
CA THR A 62 -12.16 2.38 -10.04
C THR A 62 -11.61 0.98 -9.75
N PHE A 63 -10.97 0.76 -8.60
CA PHE A 63 -10.44 -0.55 -8.25
C PHE A 63 -11.55 -1.59 -8.03
N GLN A 64 -12.68 -1.18 -7.45
CA GLN A 64 -13.84 -2.04 -7.26
C GLN A 64 -14.56 -2.35 -8.59
N ASP A 65 -14.74 -1.36 -9.45
CA ASP A 65 -15.39 -1.52 -10.77
C ASP A 65 -14.61 -2.48 -11.68
N ILE A 66 -13.27 -2.46 -11.62
CA ILE A 66 -12.42 -3.39 -12.36
C ILE A 66 -12.60 -4.84 -11.88
N ASN A 67 -12.85 -5.05 -10.60
CA ASN A 67 -13.15 -6.33 -9.94
C ASN A 67 -12.29 -7.53 -10.40
N MET A 68 -10.96 -7.40 -10.31
CA MET A 68 -10.02 -8.45 -10.72
C MET A 68 -9.65 -9.44 -9.61
N LEU A 69 -10.55 -9.68 -8.66
CA LEU A 69 -10.32 -10.61 -7.56
C LEU A 69 -10.54 -12.06 -8.00
N ASN A 70 -9.55 -12.91 -7.73
CA ASN A 70 -9.68 -14.37 -7.76
C ASN A 70 -10.43 -14.87 -6.51
N LYS A 71 -10.46 -16.18 -6.35
CA LYS A 71 -11.06 -16.82 -5.18
C LYS A 71 -10.34 -16.46 -3.88
N GLU A 72 -9.01 -16.35 -3.93
CA GLU A 72 -8.17 -16.10 -2.78
C GLU A 72 -7.79 -14.60 -2.71
N VAL A 73 -8.03 -13.99 -1.57
CA VAL A 73 -7.69 -12.59 -1.28
C VAL A 73 -6.95 -12.47 0.05
N SER A 74 -5.99 -11.56 0.13
CA SER A 74 -5.22 -11.30 1.35
C SER A 74 -5.51 -9.91 1.92
N ILE A 75 -5.57 -9.82 3.25
CA ILE A 75 -5.74 -8.55 3.97
C ILE A 75 -4.52 -8.35 4.86
N ASP A 76 -3.90 -7.18 4.74
CA ASP A 76 -2.76 -6.79 5.57
C ASP A 76 -2.65 -5.26 5.69
N GLU A 77 -1.66 -4.80 6.49
CA GLU A 77 -1.41 -3.38 6.68
C GLU A 77 -0.19 -2.85 5.91
N ALA A 78 -0.40 -1.76 5.18
CA ALA A 78 0.65 -0.94 4.60
C ALA A 78 1.06 0.20 5.53
N MET A 79 2.34 0.58 5.47
CA MET A 79 2.85 1.76 6.14
C MET A 79 3.39 2.76 5.10
N ASN A 80 2.69 3.87 4.92
CA ASN A 80 3.18 4.99 4.11
C ASN A 80 4.03 5.90 4.99
N ALA A 81 5.35 5.89 4.77
CA ALA A 81 6.31 6.62 5.60
C ALA A 81 6.01 8.12 5.65
N PHE A 82 5.84 8.65 6.86
CA PHE A 82 5.62 10.08 7.08
C PHE A 82 6.16 10.50 8.45
N THR A 83 7.05 11.49 8.45
CA THR A 83 7.71 11.98 9.66
C THR A 83 7.14 13.30 10.18
N GLY A 84 6.29 13.97 9.40
CA GLY A 84 5.64 15.23 9.76
C GLY A 84 4.67 15.12 10.96
N ARG A 85 4.14 16.25 11.39
CA ARG A 85 3.10 16.32 12.45
C ARG A 85 1.76 15.90 11.86
N LEU A 86 1.14 14.86 12.44
CA LEU A 86 -0.16 14.33 12.00
C LEU A 86 -0.85 13.63 13.17
N SER A 87 -2.13 13.94 13.41
CA SER A 87 -2.90 13.42 14.55
C SER A 87 -3.14 11.90 14.46
N PHE A 88 -3.18 11.34 13.25
CA PHE A 88 -3.39 9.91 13.02
C PHE A 88 -2.11 9.17 12.56
N ARG A 89 -0.94 9.78 12.76
CA ARG A 89 0.34 9.08 12.50
C ARG A 89 0.52 7.92 13.47
N GLN A 90 0.88 6.76 12.94
CA GLN A 90 1.09 5.53 13.70
C GLN A 90 2.59 5.24 13.88
N TYR A 91 2.90 4.49 14.95
CA TYR A 91 4.22 3.95 15.22
C TYR A 91 4.15 2.42 15.22
N MET A 92 4.88 1.77 14.32
CA MET A 92 4.95 0.32 14.17
C MET A 92 6.41 -0.13 14.17
N PRO A 93 6.95 -0.54 15.32
CA PRO A 93 8.38 -0.83 15.47
C PRO A 93 8.87 -2.00 14.61
N ALA A 94 7.98 -2.92 14.27
CA ALA A 94 8.31 -4.11 13.45
C ALA A 94 8.38 -3.84 11.94
N LYS A 95 7.85 -2.70 11.46
CA LYS A 95 7.92 -2.35 10.03
C LYS A 95 9.21 -1.59 9.72
N PRO A 96 9.79 -1.72 8.50
CA PRO A 96 10.98 -0.97 8.09
C PRO A 96 10.81 0.55 8.29
N ASN A 97 9.68 1.08 7.85
CA ASN A 97 9.27 2.46 8.11
C ASN A 97 8.44 2.50 9.39
N LYS A 98 9.11 2.76 10.52
CA LYS A 98 8.48 2.69 11.86
C LYS A 98 7.39 3.73 12.11
N ARG A 99 7.41 4.85 11.39
CA ARG A 99 6.45 5.96 11.58
C ARG A 99 5.83 6.37 10.26
N GLY A 100 4.50 6.50 10.25
CA GLY A 100 3.79 6.85 9.02
C GLY A 100 2.28 6.81 9.15
N ILE A 101 1.64 6.83 8.01
CA ILE A 101 0.20 6.66 7.86
C ILE A 101 -0.06 5.17 7.62
N LYS A 102 -0.77 4.54 8.55
CA LYS A 102 -1.17 3.14 8.42
C LYS A 102 -2.39 3.03 7.53
N MET A 103 -2.37 2.07 6.63
CA MET A 103 -3.50 1.74 5.76
C MET A 103 -3.76 0.23 5.83
N TRP A 104 -5.01 -0.16 5.77
CA TRP A 104 -5.41 -1.55 5.59
C TRP A 104 -5.78 -1.77 4.12
N MET A 105 -5.38 -2.91 3.58
CA MET A 105 -5.48 -3.19 2.16
C MET A 105 -5.99 -4.61 1.92
N LEU A 106 -6.91 -4.74 0.96
CA LEU A 106 -7.40 -6.02 0.43
C LEU A 106 -6.81 -6.21 -0.96
N CYS A 107 -6.02 -7.25 -1.13
CA CYS A 107 -5.37 -7.58 -2.40
C CYS A 107 -5.78 -8.97 -2.90
N ASP A 108 -5.86 -9.14 -4.22
CA ASP A 108 -5.87 -10.46 -4.83
C ASP A 108 -4.60 -11.23 -4.46
N ALA A 109 -4.75 -12.42 -3.89
CA ALA A 109 -3.62 -13.18 -3.35
C ALA A 109 -2.72 -13.80 -4.42
N ARG A 110 -3.22 -13.98 -5.66
CA ARG A 110 -2.47 -14.57 -6.78
C ARG A 110 -1.79 -13.54 -7.65
N ARG A 111 -2.44 -12.38 -7.85
CA ARG A 111 -2.01 -11.36 -8.81
C ARG A 111 -1.46 -10.12 -8.16
N ALA A 112 -1.68 -9.97 -6.84
CA ALA A 112 -1.32 -8.77 -6.08
C ALA A 112 -2.10 -7.50 -6.50
N PHE A 113 -3.28 -7.64 -7.14
CA PHE A 113 -4.14 -6.51 -7.49
C PHE A 113 -4.79 -5.95 -6.23
N LEU A 114 -4.61 -4.66 -5.96
CA LEU A 114 -5.25 -3.96 -4.86
C LEU A 114 -6.71 -3.65 -5.22
N ALA A 115 -7.65 -4.25 -4.49
CA ALA A 115 -9.07 -4.06 -4.73
C ALA A 115 -9.70 -3.01 -3.82
N ARG A 116 -9.26 -2.94 -2.57
CA ARG A 116 -9.79 -1.99 -1.59
C ARG A 116 -8.75 -1.59 -0.56
N PHE A 117 -8.89 -0.38 -0.01
CA PHE A 117 -8.02 0.13 1.02
C PHE A 117 -8.77 1.07 1.97
N GLU A 118 -8.26 1.20 3.19
CA GLU A 118 -8.78 2.10 4.22
C GLU A 118 -7.62 2.75 4.99
N VAL A 119 -7.69 4.05 5.28
CA VAL A 119 -6.69 4.76 6.08
C VAL A 119 -7.06 4.70 7.54
N ASN A 120 -6.11 4.30 8.38
CA ASN A 120 -6.27 4.34 9.83
C ASN A 120 -6.20 5.78 10.35
N LEU A 121 -7.32 6.35 10.74
CA LEU A 121 -7.44 7.70 11.28
C LEU A 121 -7.15 7.81 12.79
N GLY A 122 -6.71 6.70 13.41
CA GLY A 122 -6.48 6.63 14.86
C GLY A 122 -7.80 6.58 15.64
N ARG A 123 -7.71 6.88 16.92
CA ARG A 123 -8.89 6.88 17.81
C ARG A 123 -9.87 7.98 17.43
N GLN A 124 -11.15 7.65 17.37
CA GLN A 124 -12.23 8.61 17.25
C GLN A 124 -12.75 8.95 18.66
N ASN A 125 -12.95 10.22 18.96
CA ASN A 125 -13.48 10.71 20.25
C ASN A 125 -12.79 10.14 21.51
N ASN A 126 -11.48 9.92 21.45
CA ASN A 126 -10.68 9.28 22.51
C ASN A 126 -11.15 7.87 22.93
N GLN A 127 -12.11 7.27 22.24
CA GLN A 127 -12.55 5.90 22.49
C GLN A 127 -11.70 4.92 21.67
N THR A 128 -11.33 3.82 22.29
CA THR A 128 -10.72 2.71 21.58
C THR A 128 -11.84 1.94 20.89
N GLU A 129 -11.78 1.80 19.56
CA GLU A 129 -12.72 0.95 18.83
C GLU A 129 -12.49 -0.50 19.28
N HIS A 130 -13.48 -1.06 19.99
CA HIS A 130 -13.48 -2.49 20.32
C HIS A 130 -13.67 -3.29 19.05
N GLY A 131 -12.86 -4.35 18.86
CA GLY A 131 -12.93 -5.13 17.63
C GLY A 131 -12.42 -4.40 16.39
N LEU A 132 -11.45 -3.47 16.54
CA LEU A 132 -10.92 -2.70 15.40
C LEU A 132 -10.52 -3.60 14.21
N GLY A 133 -9.86 -4.75 14.49
CA GLY A 133 -9.47 -5.69 13.44
C GLY A 133 -10.66 -6.27 12.71
N ASP A 134 -11.68 -6.66 13.45
CA ASP A 134 -12.91 -7.27 12.94
C ASP A 134 -13.68 -6.27 12.05
N ASN A 135 -13.91 -5.07 12.57
CA ASN A 135 -14.62 -4.00 11.87
C ASN A 135 -13.91 -3.60 10.57
N VAL A 136 -12.58 -3.54 10.59
CA VAL A 136 -11.77 -3.23 9.40
C VAL A 136 -11.95 -4.31 8.34
N VAL A 137 -11.86 -5.59 8.72
CA VAL A 137 -12.06 -6.70 7.76
C VAL A 137 -13.46 -6.61 7.16
N MET A 138 -14.50 -6.46 7.99
CA MET A 138 -15.88 -6.40 7.50
C MET A 138 -16.11 -5.24 6.54
N ARG A 139 -15.53 -4.03 6.79
CA ARG A 139 -15.60 -2.90 5.87
C ARG A 139 -14.84 -3.14 4.56
N LEU A 140 -13.71 -3.83 4.61
CA LEU A 140 -12.92 -4.12 3.41
C LEU A 140 -13.58 -5.15 2.50
N VAL A 141 -14.41 -6.05 3.04
CA VAL A 141 -14.98 -7.18 2.29
C VAL A 141 -16.49 -7.05 2.00
N ASP A 142 -17.16 -5.97 2.40
CA ASP A 142 -18.61 -5.81 2.25
C ASP A 142 -19.08 -5.97 0.79
N HIS A 143 -18.28 -5.52 -0.18
CA HIS A 143 -18.57 -5.60 -1.61
C HIS A 143 -18.40 -7.00 -2.23
N ILE A 144 -17.87 -7.96 -1.46
CA ILE A 144 -17.66 -9.35 -1.91
C ILE A 144 -18.42 -10.38 -1.06
N TYR A 145 -19.39 -9.96 -0.25
CA TYR A 145 -20.25 -10.89 0.50
C TYR A 145 -20.92 -11.90 -0.45
N HIS A 146 -21.15 -13.11 0.05
CA HIS A 146 -21.74 -14.23 -0.68
C HIS A 146 -20.99 -14.67 -1.95
N SER A 147 -19.72 -14.28 -2.08
CA SER A 147 -18.88 -14.67 -3.22
C SER A 147 -18.10 -15.97 -2.99
N PHE A 148 -18.18 -16.56 -1.79
CA PHE A 148 -17.47 -17.77 -1.38
C PHE A 148 -15.95 -17.68 -1.56
N ARG A 149 -15.41 -16.45 -1.48
CA ARG A 149 -13.96 -16.21 -1.53
C ARG A 149 -13.27 -16.62 -0.25
N TRP A 150 -11.97 -16.83 -0.37
CA TRP A 150 -11.09 -17.18 0.72
C TRP A 150 -10.32 -15.95 1.18
N LEU A 151 -10.50 -15.55 2.43
CA LEU A 151 -9.83 -14.43 3.06
C LEU A 151 -8.64 -14.95 3.85
N ILE A 152 -7.44 -14.42 3.57
CA ILE A 152 -6.22 -14.77 4.27
C ILE A 152 -5.69 -13.52 4.98
N PHE A 153 -5.47 -13.61 6.30
CA PHE A 153 -4.99 -12.49 7.12
C PHE A 153 -4.17 -12.95 8.31
N ASP A 154 -3.44 -12.01 8.92
CA ASP A 154 -2.55 -12.30 10.04
C ASP A 154 -3.28 -12.36 11.39
N ASN A 155 -2.51 -12.56 12.46
CA ASN A 155 -3.01 -12.70 13.84
C ASN A 155 -3.56 -11.39 14.44
N PHE A 156 -3.39 -10.25 13.78
CA PHE A 156 -3.99 -8.99 14.21
C PHE A 156 -5.51 -9.04 14.03
N PHE A 157 -5.97 -9.56 12.90
CA PHE A 157 -7.38 -9.64 12.53
C PHE A 157 -8.07 -10.90 13.06
N THR A 158 -7.33 -12.01 13.20
CA THR A 158 -7.91 -13.33 13.46
C THR A 158 -8.50 -13.46 14.86
N VAL A 159 -9.83 -13.53 14.93
CA VAL A 159 -10.61 -13.83 16.15
C VAL A 159 -11.81 -14.69 15.79
N ILE A 160 -12.29 -15.49 16.76
CA ILE A 160 -13.40 -16.44 16.55
C ILE A 160 -14.70 -15.73 16.12
N PRO A 161 -15.14 -14.60 16.72
CA PRO A 161 -16.34 -13.91 16.27
C PRO A 161 -16.27 -13.52 14.80
N LEU A 162 -15.15 -12.92 14.35
CA LEU A 162 -14.96 -12.54 12.94
C LEU A 162 -15.06 -13.76 12.00
N MET A 163 -14.44 -14.91 12.38
CA MET A 163 -14.46 -16.11 11.54
C MET A 163 -15.88 -16.62 11.34
N LYS A 164 -16.74 -16.54 12.38
CA LYS A 164 -18.17 -16.92 12.30
C LYS A 164 -18.95 -15.93 11.44
N GLU A 165 -18.79 -14.64 11.69
CA GLU A 165 -19.48 -13.58 10.93
C GLU A 165 -19.15 -13.62 9.43
N LEU A 166 -17.88 -13.85 9.07
CA LEU A 166 -17.46 -14.03 7.67
C LEU A 166 -18.14 -15.26 7.03
N LEU A 167 -18.25 -16.36 7.77
CA LEU A 167 -18.93 -17.57 7.29
C LEU A 167 -20.42 -17.30 7.02
N GLU A 168 -21.11 -16.58 7.91
CA GLU A 168 -22.50 -16.14 7.73
C GLU A 168 -22.66 -15.23 6.52
N LYS A 169 -21.64 -14.41 6.22
CA LYS A 169 -21.59 -13.55 5.01
C LYS A 169 -21.16 -14.31 3.75
N GLY A 170 -21.07 -15.63 3.78
CA GLY A 170 -20.69 -16.46 2.64
C GLY A 170 -19.22 -16.24 2.21
N LEU A 171 -18.33 -16.01 3.17
CA LEU A 171 -16.90 -15.89 2.99
C LEU A 171 -16.16 -16.91 3.87
N TYR A 172 -15.15 -17.53 3.30
CA TYR A 172 -14.27 -18.41 4.06
C TYR A 172 -13.01 -17.71 4.49
N ALA A 173 -12.40 -18.11 5.60
CA ALA A 173 -11.22 -17.43 6.11
C ALA A 173 -10.15 -18.39 6.62
N CYS A 174 -8.90 -17.96 6.57
CA CYS A 174 -7.74 -18.61 7.15
C CYS A 174 -6.78 -17.54 7.71
N GLY A 175 -6.43 -17.67 8.98
CA GLY A 175 -5.47 -16.74 9.58
C GLY A 175 -4.69 -17.38 10.72
N THR A 176 -3.46 -16.86 10.94
CA THR A 176 -2.74 -17.18 12.18
C THR A 176 -3.45 -16.53 13.36
N VAL A 177 -3.40 -17.14 14.54
CA VAL A 177 -4.11 -16.66 15.73
C VAL A 177 -3.22 -16.61 16.95
N ARG A 178 -3.42 -15.61 17.81
CA ARG A 178 -2.77 -15.56 19.12
C ARG A 178 -3.51 -16.44 20.11
N VAL A 179 -2.77 -17.26 20.84
CA VAL A 179 -3.34 -18.23 21.81
C VAL A 179 -4.13 -17.62 22.97
N ASN A 180 -3.96 -16.34 23.22
CA ASN A 180 -4.69 -15.59 24.26
C ASN A 180 -6.01 -14.97 23.76
N ARG A 181 -6.40 -15.20 22.50
CA ARG A 181 -7.71 -14.76 22.00
C ARG A 181 -8.83 -15.48 22.72
N LYS A 182 -9.89 -14.72 23.04
CA LYS A 182 -11.08 -15.25 23.72
C LYS A 182 -11.69 -16.40 22.90
N GLY A 183 -12.00 -17.52 23.56
CA GLY A 183 -12.60 -18.70 22.92
C GLY A 183 -11.60 -19.63 22.23
N PHE A 184 -10.31 -19.32 22.15
CA PHE A 184 -9.33 -20.24 21.58
C PHE A 184 -9.15 -21.48 22.47
N PRO A 185 -9.22 -22.73 21.92
CA PRO A 185 -9.18 -23.95 22.71
C PRO A 185 -7.92 -24.08 23.56
N SER A 186 -8.08 -24.28 24.86
CA SER A 186 -6.96 -24.42 25.80
C SER A 186 -6.05 -25.60 25.46
N GLN A 187 -6.65 -26.69 24.96
CA GLN A 187 -5.97 -27.92 24.55
C GLN A 187 -4.98 -27.72 23.39
N LEU A 188 -5.17 -26.65 22.58
CA LEU A 188 -4.30 -26.32 21.46
C LEU A 188 -3.22 -25.28 21.79
N LYS A 189 -3.23 -24.67 22.97
CA LYS A 189 -2.25 -23.64 23.32
C LYS A 189 -0.82 -24.19 23.37
N LYS A 190 -0.62 -25.32 24.07
CA LYS A 190 0.66 -26.03 24.18
C LYS A 190 0.40 -27.53 24.35
N PRO A 191 -0.07 -28.23 23.31
CA PRO A 191 -0.40 -29.62 23.41
C PRO A 191 0.86 -30.47 23.61
N ALA A 192 0.81 -31.40 24.58
CA ALA A 192 1.94 -32.26 24.95
C ALA A 192 2.39 -33.18 23.81
N GLU A 193 1.47 -33.55 22.93
CA GLU A 193 1.69 -34.40 21.76
C GLU A 193 2.35 -33.71 20.58
N VAL A 194 2.35 -32.36 20.53
CA VAL A 194 2.95 -31.57 19.42
C VAL A 194 4.36 -31.13 19.82
N ARG A 195 5.33 -32.02 19.72
CA ARG A 195 6.70 -31.84 20.19
C ARG A 195 7.70 -31.69 19.05
N GLN A 196 7.60 -32.57 18.06
CA GLN A 196 8.54 -32.63 16.96
C GLN A 196 8.09 -31.73 15.80
N ARG A 197 9.06 -31.30 15.00
CA ARG A 197 8.81 -30.57 13.75
C ARG A 197 7.97 -31.48 12.84
N ARG A 198 6.80 -31.05 12.40
CA ARG A 198 5.74 -31.75 11.66
C ARG A 198 4.52 -32.19 12.48
N ASP A 199 4.65 -32.30 13.81
CA ASP A 199 3.49 -32.65 14.62
C ASP A 199 2.41 -31.56 14.53
N PHE A 200 1.17 -31.97 14.56
CA PHE A 200 0.03 -31.06 14.56
C PHE A 200 -1.15 -31.67 15.36
N LYS A 201 -2.03 -30.76 15.76
CA LYS A 201 -3.34 -31.14 16.33
C LYS A 201 -4.39 -30.21 15.80
N ILE A 202 -5.56 -30.74 15.48
CA ILE A 202 -6.70 -30.01 14.94
C ILE A 202 -7.91 -30.27 15.86
N MET A 203 -8.68 -29.21 16.08
CA MET A 203 -9.99 -29.30 16.77
C MET A 203 -11.01 -28.54 15.95
N GLN A 204 -12.14 -29.12 15.71
CA GLN A 204 -13.29 -28.48 15.06
C GLN A 204 -14.29 -28.05 16.12
N MET A 205 -14.92 -26.89 15.90
CA MET A 205 -16.03 -26.46 16.73
C MET A 205 -17.29 -27.20 16.28
N ASP A 206 -18.05 -27.75 17.24
CA ASP A 206 -19.28 -28.44 16.97
C ASP A 206 -20.24 -27.58 16.11
N ASP A 207 -20.94 -28.24 15.19
CA ASP A 207 -21.93 -27.65 14.27
C ASP A 207 -21.43 -26.52 13.39
N THR A 208 -20.12 -26.38 13.22
CA THR A 208 -19.52 -25.34 12.35
C THR A 208 -18.34 -25.88 11.55
N ASN A 209 -18.01 -25.17 10.44
CA ASN A 209 -16.78 -25.42 9.69
C ASN A 209 -15.54 -24.74 10.32
N LEU A 210 -15.66 -24.14 11.50
CA LEU A 210 -14.55 -23.47 12.16
C LEU A 210 -13.62 -24.49 12.81
N THR A 211 -12.40 -24.56 12.32
CA THR A 211 -11.33 -25.38 12.89
C THR A 211 -10.22 -24.54 13.48
N ALA A 212 -9.70 -25.01 14.62
CA ALA A 212 -8.48 -24.48 15.22
C ALA A 212 -7.37 -25.51 15.04
N THR A 213 -6.23 -25.08 14.55
CA THR A 213 -5.08 -25.93 14.24
C THR A 213 -3.83 -25.41 14.95
N VAL A 214 -3.05 -26.31 15.54
CA VAL A 214 -1.68 -26.05 15.94
C VAL A 214 -0.75 -26.95 15.14
N TRP A 215 0.30 -26.39 14.59
CA TRP A 215 1.33 -27.10 13.85
C TRP A 215 2.72 -26.69 14.33
N LYS A 216 3.61 -27.67 14.47
CA LYS A 216 4.99 -27.44 14.87
C LYS A 216 5.90 -27.35 13.65
N ASP A 217 6.36 -26.13 13.36
CA ASP A 217 7.51 -25.90 12.51
C ASP A 217 8.77 -25.73 13.40
N THR A 218 9.50 -24.63 13.35
CA THR A 218 10.50 -24.28 14.37
C THR A 218 9.83 -23.85 15.68
N ARG A 219 8.68 -23.21 15.57
CA ARG A 219 7.81 -22.80 16.70
C ARG A 219 6.41 -23.35 16.49
N LEU A 220 5.58 -23.33 17.55
CA LEU A 220 4.16 -23.60 17.41
C LEU A 220 3.49 -22.45 16.65
N VAL A 221 2.77 -22.79 15.58
CA VAL A 221 1.95 -21.87 14.79
C VAL A 221 0.51 -22.29 14.95
N HIS A 222 -0.35 -21.33 15.27
CA HIS A 222 -1.76 -21.58 15.51
C HIS A 222 -2.59 -20.88 14.42
N HIS A 223 -3.57 -21.61 13.88
CA HIS A 223 -4.47 -21.11 12.84
C HIS A 223 -5.92 -21.24 13.28
N LEU A 224 -6.78 -20.33 12.81
CA LEU A 224 -8.22 -20.48 12.72
C LEU A 224 -8.62 -20.53 11.25
N VAL A 225 -9.50 -21.43 10.89
CA VAL A 225 -9.81 -21.75 9.49
C VAL A 225 -11.27 -22.15 9.33
N THR A 226 -11.92 -21.65 8.27
CA THR A 226 -13.27 -22.06 7.88
C THR A 226 -13.34 -22.61 6.44
N LEU A 227 -12.21 -22.59 5.71
CA LEU A 227 -12.14 -22.87 4.27
C LEU A 227 -11.64 -24.27 3.90
N SER A 228 -11.16 -25.05 4.86
CA SER A 228 -10.53 -26.34 4.56
C SER A 228 -11.11 -27.48 5.36
N ASP A 229 -11.15 -28.65 4.74
CA ASP A 229 -11.39 -29.91 5.42
C ASP A 229 -10.20 -30.21 6.36
N PRO A 230 -10.45 -30.42 7.67
CA PRO A 230 -9.40 -30.69 8.65
C PRO A 230 -8.67 -32.02 8.41
N THR A 231 -9.23 -32.94 7.63
CA THR A 231 -8.63 -34.24 7.32
C THR A 231 -7.55 -34.16 6.24
N ILE A 232 -7.51 -33.06 5.45
CA ILE A 232 -6.55 -32.91 4.35
C ILE A 232 -5.17 -32.52 4.90
N ILE A 233 -4.21 -33.40 4.67
CA ILE A 233 -2.80 -33.22 5.02
C ILE A 233 -1.99 -33.18 3.73
N LEU A 234 -1.13 -32.17 3.58
CA LEU A 234 -0.34 -31.93 2.37
C LEU A 234 1.16 -31.81 2.70
N PRO A 235 2.04 -32.24 1.77
CA PRO A 235 3.46 -32.04 1.96
C PRO A 235 3.84 -30.56 1.81
N VAL A 236 4.74 -30.07 2.66
CA VAL A 236 5.34 -28.75 2.59
C VAL A 236 6.85 -28.87 2.63
N GLN A 237 7.54 -28.10 1.77
CA GLN A 237 8.99 -28.05 1.75
C GLN A 237 9.49 -26.97 2.72
N ARG A 238 10.50 -27.32 3.51
CA ARG A 238 11.16 -26.40 4.43
C ARG A 238 12.69 -26.50 4.29
N ARG A 239 13.36 -25.37 4.09
CA ARG A 239 14.83 -25.33 4.13
C ARG A 239 15.33 -25.48 5.55
N CYS A 240 16.34 -26.33 5.73
CA CYS A 240 17.09 -26.49 6.98
C CYS A 240 18.58 -26.47 6.64
N GLY A 241 19.20 -25.29 6.68
CA GLY A 241 20.55 -25.06 6.13
C GLY A 241 20.56 -25.30 4.63
N VAL A 242 21.43 -26.19 4.17
CA VAL A 242 21.54 -26.59 2.75
C VAL A 242 20.50 -27.63 2.33
N ASN A 243 19.85 -28.30 3.28
CA ASN A 243 18.91 -29.38 3.02
C ASN A 243 17.48 -28.85 2.86
N VAL A 244 16.69 -29.55 2.04
CA VAL A 244 15.24 -29.34 1.91
C VAL A 244 14.53 -30.52 2.54
N LEU A 245 13.77 -30.24 3.60
CA LEU A 245 12.94 -31.24 4.27
C LEU A 245 11.54 -31.23 3.70
N GLN A 246 10.97 -32.41 3.44
CA GLN A 246 9.55 -32.58 3.18
C GLN A 246 8.84 -32.92 4.49
N LEU A 247 7.90 -32.06 4.89
CA LEU A 247 7.12 -32.23 6.11
C LEU A 247 5.65 -32.36 5.75
N GLN A 248 4.91 -33.13 6.53
CA GLN A 248 3.46 -33.14 6.45
C GLN A 248 2.89 -31.93 7.22
N SER A 249 1.92 -31.27 6.64
CA SER A 249 1.26 -30.13 7.30
C SER A 249 -0.25 -30.11 7.02
N PRO A 250 -1.06 -29.59 7.94
CA PRO A 250 -2.47 -29.35 7.70
C PRO A 250 -2.70 -28.44 6.48
N HIS A 251 -3.77 -28.67 5.74
CA HIS A 251 -4.13 -27.87 4.55
C HIS A 251 -4.16 -26.37 4.83
N SER A 252 -4.63 -25.96 6.01
CA SER A 252 -4.65 -24.56 6.45
C SER A 252 -3.28 -23.88 6.40
N VAL A 253 -2.22 -24.59 6.77
CA VAL A 253 -0.85 -24.08 6.73
C VAL A 253 -0.39 -23.84 5.28
N ASN A 254 -0.74 -24.75 4.37
CA ASN A 254 -0.41 -24.62 2.95
C ASN A 254 -1.14 -23.44 2.32
N VAL A 255 -2.43 -23.29 2.57
CA VAL A 255 -3.25 -22.18 2.09
C VAL A 255 -2.69 -20.84 2.60
N TYR A 256 -2.44 -20.75 3.89
CA TYR A 256 -1.86 -19.54 4.48
C TYR A 256 -0.53 -19.16 3.82
N ASN A 257 0.41 -20.10 3.75
CA ASN A 257 1.72 -19.85 3.16
C ASN A 257 1.67 -19.48 1.67
N MET A 258 0.70 -20.03 0.94
CA MET A 258 0.54 -19.80 -0.50
C MET A 258 -0.06 -18.43 -0.79
N TYR A 259 -1.00 -17.96 0.01
CA TYR A 259 -1.85 -16.83 -0.33
C TYR A 259 -1.69 -15.61 0.56
N MET A 260 -1.01 -15.69 1.71
CA MET A 260 -0.78 -14.51 2.55
C MET A 260 0.12 -13.46 1.88
N GLY A 261 1.03 -13.90 1.00
CA GLY A 261 2.00 -13.01 0.32
C GLY A 261 1.44 -12.10 -0.79
N GLY A 262 0.14 -12.12 -1.06
CA GLY A 262 -0.45 -11.29 -2.13
C GLY A 262 -0.29 -9.80 -1.89
N PHE A 263 -0.53 -9.35 -0.67
CA PHE A 263 -0.29 -7.98 -0.25
C PHE A 263 1.21 -7.62 -0.31
N ASP A 264 2.08 -8.48 0.21
CA ASP A 264 3.53 -8.24 0.21
C ASP A 264 4.08 -8.04 -1.20
N LEU A 265 3.56 -8.77 -2.17
CA LEU A 265 3.95 -8.62 -3.57
C LEU A 265 3.49 -7.27 -4.15
N HIS A 266 2.28 -6.80 -3.80
CA HIS A 266 1.81 -5.46 -4.17
C HIS A 266 2.73 -4.37 -3.60
N ASP A 267 3.05 -4.48 -2.31
CA ASP A 267 3.90 -3.51 -1.61
C ASP A 267 5.33 -3.50 -2.17
N GLN A 268 5.87 -4.67 -2.53
CA GLN A 268 7.17 -4.78 -3.21
C GLN A 268 7.18 -4.09 -4.58
N TYR A 269 6.14 -4.27 -5.42
CA TYR A 269 6.03 -3.55 -6.69
C TYR A 269 5.97 -2.04 -6.48
N ARG A 270 5.15 -1.59 -5.52
CA ARG A 270 5.00 -0.18 -5.19
C ARG A 270 6.30 0.44 -4.68
N ALA A 271 7.00 -0.23 -3.76
CA ALA A 271 8.22 0.29 -3.13
C ALA A 271 9.44 0.29 -4.07
N LYS A 272 9.50 -0.64 -5.03
CA LYS A 272 10.67 -0.81 -5.90
C LYS A 272 10.86 0.32 -6.90
N ASN A 273 9.78 0.90 -7.43
CA ASN A 273 9.81 1.96 -8.44
C ASN A 273 8.86 3.09 -8.03
N ASP A 274 9.04 3.60 -6.82
CA ASP A 274 8.21 4.65 -6.24
C ASP A 274 8.32 5.96 -7.04
N VAL A 275 7.18 6.48 -7.48
CA VAL A 275 7.06 7.78 -8.15
C VAL A 275 6.50 8.78 -7.15
N GLY A 276 7.35 9.39 -6.37
CA GLY A 276 6.93 10.33 -5.36
C GLY A 276 7.94 11.44 -5.13
N SER A 277 7.51 12.50 -4.50
CA SER A 277 8.40 13.57 -4.04
C SER A 277 8.23 13.81 -2.54
N CYS A 278 9.34 14.11 -1.88
CA CYS A 278 9.31 14.51 -0.47
C CYS A 278 8.45 15.79 -0.30
N SER A 279 7.61 15.79 0.73
CA SER A 279 6.75 16.91 1.08
C SER A 279 6.60 17.03 2.60
N LYS A 280 6.21 18.20 3.09
CA LYS A 280 5.77 18.37 4.48
C LYS A 280 4.28 18.08 4.67
N ASN A 281 3.53 17.94 3.57
CA ASN A 281 2.08 17.77 3.56
C ASN A 281 1.70 16.29 3.49
N TYR A 282 1.02 15.77 4.50
CA TYR A 282 0.59 14.37 4.58
C TYR A 282 -0.26 13.92 3.38
N TRP A 283 -1.13 14.79 2.88
CA TRP A 283 -2.02 14.47 1.76
C TRP A 283 -1.27 14.18 0.46
N ARG A 284 -0.10 14.83 0.23
CA ARG A 284 0.77 14.54 -0.92
C ARG A 284 1.39 13.15 -0.82
N TYR A 285 1.76 12.70 0.39
CA TYR A 285 2.25 11.33 0.59
C TYR A 285 1.16 10.30 0.28
N LEU A 286 -0.09 10.54 0.70
CA LEU A 286 -1.22 9.68 0.35
C LEU A 286 -1.51 9.72 -1.15
N PHE A 287 -1.47 10.90 -1.77
CA PHE A 287 -1.62 11.03 -3.23
C PHE A 287 -0.59 10.19 -3.99
N TRP A 288 0.70 10.34 -3.66
CA TRP A 288 1.76 9.56 -4.31
C TRP A 288 1.63 8.07 -4.03
N PHE A 289 1.28 7.70 -2.81
CA PHE A 289 1.01 6.31 -2.46
C PHE A 289 -0.09 5.71 -3.34
N LEU A 290 -1.22 6.40 -3.50
CA LEU A 290 -2.33 5.95 -4.32
C LEU A 290 -1.97 5.91 -5.81
N LEU A 291 -1.22 6.89 -6.30
CA LEU A 291 -0.73 6.90 -7.68
C LEU A 291 0.17 5.67 -7.96
N ASN A 292 1.07 5.34 -7.04
CA ASN A 292 1.88 4.13 -7.15
C ASN A 292 1.01 2.86 -7.15
N CYS A 293 -0.03 2.80 -6.32
CA CYS A 293 -0.99 1.69 -6.36
C CYS A 293 -1.72 1.60 -7.71
N CYS A 294 -2.10 2.73 -8.31
CA CYS A 294 -2.69 2.76 -9.65
C CYS A 294 -1.72 2.22 -10.72
N ILE A 295 -0.45 2.62 -10.66
CA ILE A 295 0.59 2.14 -11.60
C ILE A 295 0.80 0.62 -11.44
N VAL A 296 0.84 0.12 -10.21
CA VAL A 296 0.97 -1.33 -9.94
C VAL A 296 -0.25 -2.09 -10.48
N ASN A 297 -1.46 -1.63 -10.19
CA ASN A 297 -2.68 -2.26 -10.69
C ASN A 297 -2.74 -2.25 -12.23
N ALA A 298 -2.40 -1.12 -12.87
CA ALA A 298 -2.32 -1.01 -14.33
C ALA A 298 -1.29 -1.98 -14.93
N PHE A 299 -0.12 -2.14 -14.31
CA PHE A 299 0.88 -3.11 -14.70
C PHE A 299 0.38 -4.56 -14.59
N ILE A 300 -0.35 -4.88 -13.51
CA ILE A 300 -0.95 -6.21 -13.32
C ILE A 300 -1.97 -6.48 -14.43
N MET A 301 -2.83 -5.51 -14.74
CA MET A 301 -3.80 -5.61 -15.83
C MET A 301 -3.11 -5.78 -17.18
N TYR A 302 -2.08 -4.99 -17.46
CA TYR A 302 -1.29 -5.10 -18.69
C TYR A 302 -0.71 -6.50 -18.87
N LYS A 303 -0.18 -7.12 -17.81
CA LYS A 303 0.34 -8.49 -17.86
C LYS A 303 -0.72 -9.55 -18.25
N LEU A 304 -1.98 -9.27 -18.02
CA LEU A 304 -3.09 -10.18 -18.31
C LEU A 304 -3.67 -9.97 -19.72
N THR A 305 -3.30 -8.90 -20.40
CA THR A 305 -3.75 -8.67 -21.78
C THR A 305 -2.96 -9.50 -22.78
N SER A 306 -3.62 -9.85 -23.89
CA SER A 306 -2.98 -10.57 -25.02
C SER A 306 -1.94 -9.73 -25.78
N ARG A 307 -1.89 -8.41 -25.52
CA ARG A 307 -0.88 -7.49 -26.09
C ARG A 307 0.52 -7.65 -25.49
N ARG A 308 0.72 -8.65 -24.65
CA ARG A 308 2.03 -8.98 -24.09
C ARG A 308 3.03 -9.16 -25.23
N ARG A 309 4.06 -8.30 -25.29
CA ARG A 309 5.13 -8.43 -26.30
C ARG A 309 5.76 -9.82 -26.20
N ILE A 310 5.62 -10.59 -27.26
CA ILE A 310 6.27 -11.89 -27.41
C ILE A 310 7.73 -11.58 -27.72
N GLY A 311 8.58 -11.66 -26.70
CA GLY A 311 10.01 -11.41 -26.82
C GLY A 311 10.78 -12.14 -25.72
N TRP A 312 12.06 -12.40 -25.96
CA TRP A 312 12.94 -13.16 -25.07
C TRP A 312 13.19 -12.47 -23.72
N LYS A 313 12.98 -11.16 -23.61
CA LYS A 313 13.19 -10.40 -22.37
C LYS A 313 11.88 -10.25 -21.60
N ARG A 314 11.92 -10.60 -20.31
CA ARG A 314 10.79 -10.41 -19.39
C ARG A 314 10.52 -8.90 -19.22
N PHE A 315 9.31 -8.45 -19.59
CA PHE A 315 8.84 -7.08 -19.37
C PHE A 315 8.58 -6.85 -17.88
N THR A 316 9.28 -5.88 -17.29
CA THR A 316 9.25 -5.60 -15.86
C THR A 316 8.30 -4.45 -15.51
N HIS A 317 8.04 -4.26 -14.21
CA HIS A 317 7.29 -3.09 -13.72
C HIS A 317 8.00 -1.76 -14.05
N LEU A 318 9.34 -1.76 -14.05
CA LEU A 318 10.12 -0.59 -14.47
C LEU A 318 9.92 -0.27 -15.96
N ASP A 319 9.99 -1.29 -16.81
CA ASP A 319 9.78 -1.13 -18.27
C ASP A 319 8.38 -0.57 -18.55
N PHE A 320 7.35 -1.05 -17.83
CA PHE A 320 5.99 -0.53 -17.90
C PHE A 320 5.92 0.95 -17.50
N GLY A 321 6.54 1.32 -16.37
CA GLY A 321 6.57 2.70 -15.90
C GLY A 321 7.27 3.64 -16.88
N LEU A 322 8.40 3.21 -17.49
CA LEU A 322 9.11 3.98 -18.50
C LEU A 322 8.28 4.16 -19.78
N GLU A 323 7.56 3.12 -20.21
CA GLU A 323 6.67 3.20 -21.38
C GLU A 323 5.50 4.16 -21.12
N LEU A 324 4.88 4.05 -19.94
CA LEU A 324 3.82 4.97 -19.50
C LEU A 324 4.29 6.44 -19.50
N VAL A 325 5.48 6.72 -18.98
CA VAL A 325 6.07 8.07 -18.99
C VAL A 325 6.30 8.55 -20.43
N ARG A 326 6.81 7.70 -21.33
CA ARG A 326 7.01 8.06 -22.74
C ARG A 326 5.71 8.38 -23.45
N GLU A 327 4.66 7.62 -23.22
CA GLU A 327 3.32 7.87 -23.78
C GLU A 327 2.73 9.18 -23.25
N LEU A 328 2.80 9.42 -21.93
CA LEU A 328 2.30 10.64 -21.31
C LEU A 328 3.08 11.90 -21.76
N ALA A 329 4.40 11.78 -21.91
CA ALA A 329 5.28 12.89 -22.30
C ALA A 329 5.38 13.08 -23.82
N GLY A 330 5.08 12.07 -24.62
CA GLY A 330 5.38 12.00 -26.06
C GLY A 330 4.83 13.16 -26.88
N VAL A 331 3.67 13.70 -26.54
CA VAL A 331 3.08 14.87 -27.23
C VAL A 331 3.87 16.14 -26.95
N PHE A 332 4.43 16.29 -25.74
CA PHE A 332 5.21 17.45 -25.34
C PHE A 332 6.64 17.42 -25.90
N CYS A 333 7.25 16.25 -26.00
CA CYS A 333 8.59 16.08 -26.57
C CYS A 333 8.62 16.36 -28.09
N LYS A 334 7.55 16.04 -28.82
CA LYS A 334 7.46 16.27 -30.28
C LYS A 334 7.30 17.72 -30.68
N ARG A 335 6.82 18.61 -29.79
CA ARG A 335 6.62 20.04 -30.09
C ARG A 335 7.91 20.85 -30.17
N LYS A 336 9.06 20.33 -29.75
CA LYS A 336 10.36 21.05 -29.82
C LYS A 336 11.15 20.79 -31.11
N GLY A 337 10.73 19.81 -31.94
CA GLY A 337 11.43 19.50 -33.20
C GLY A 337 10.90 20.22 -34.44
N ALA A 338 9.78 20.95 -34.35
CA ALA A 338 9.27 21.81 -35.43
C ALA A 338 9.48 23.26 -35.01
N ALA A 339 10.60 23.85 -35.38
CA ALA A 339 10.67 25.30 -35.49
C ALA A 339 9.58 25.74 -36.47
N PRO A 340 8.68 26.65 -36.14
CA PRO A 340 7.78 27.20 -37.15
C PRO A 340 8.60 27.96 -38.12
N GLU A 341 8.66 27.51 -39.36
CA GLU A 341 9.05 28.32 -40.50
C GLU A 341 8.21 29.61 -40.49
N GLY A 342 8.93 30.74 -40.55
CA GLY A 342 8.54 32.09 -40.72
C GLY A 342 7.04 32.44 -40.78
N ARG A 343 6.48 32.91 -39.67
CA ARG A 343 5.48 33.98 -39.75
C ARG A 343 6.10 35.24 -39.22
N GLY A 344 6.16 36.25 -40.12
CA GLY A 344 6.72 37.56 -39.91
C GLY A 344 6.29 38.19 -38.60
N ARG A 345 7.24 38.79 -37.95
CA ARG A 345 7.00 39.81 -36.92
C ARG A 345 6.28 40.97 -37.60
N ASP A 346 5.02 41.14 -37.33
CA ASP A 346 4.39 42.43 -37.33
C ASP A 346 3.18 42.40 -36.41
N GLY A 347 3.21 43.32 -35.42
CA GLY A 347 2.06 43.71 -34.64
C GLY A 347 1.78 42.88 -33.36
N LEU A 348 2.34 43.36 -32.25
CA LEU A 348 1.89 43.35 -30.85
C LEU A 348 3.06 43.17 -29.86
N VAL A 349 3.97 44.13 -29.90
CA VAL A 349 4.93 44.41 -28.81
C VAL A 349 4.91 45.90 -28.55
N GLU A 350 3.85 46.37 -27.96
CA GLU A 350 3.85 47.61 -27.18
C GLU A 350 2.84 47.44 -26.07
N GLN A 351 3.34 47.23 -24.89
CA GLN A 351 2.84 47.38 -23.54
C GLN A 351 3.19 46.17 -22.68
N MET A 352 4.37 46.22 -22.12
CA MET A 352 4.82 45.71 -20.83
C MET A 352 6.34 45.73 -20.71
N ASN A 353 6.89 46.94 -20.85
CA ASN A 353 8.24 47.28 -20.40
C ASN A 353 8.10 48.34 -19.33
N MET A 354 7.93 47.98 -18.10
CA MET A 354 8.32 48.75 -16.91
C MET A 354 8.63 47.80 -15.78
N GLY A 355 9.86 47.83 -15.29
CA GLY A 355 10.26 47.20 -14.04
C GLY A 355 11.36 46.15 -14.19
N GLY A 356 12.58 46.64 -14.41
CA GLY A 356 13.81 45.87 -14.38
C GLY A 356 14.19 45.39 -12.99
N GLY A 357 15.05 44.44 -12.95
CA GLY A 357 15.68 43.92 -11.74
C GLY A 357 16.24 42.54 -11.97
N ALA A 358 17.43 42.45 -12.57
CA ALA A 358 18.23 41.25 -12.55
C ALA A 358 18.56 40.91 -11.10
N MET A 359 18.06 39.81 -10.58
CA MET A 359 18.57 39.20 -9.35
C MET A 359 19.38 37.96 -9.74
N SER A 360 20.71 38.13 -9.62
CA SER A 360 21.71 37.09 -9.64
C SER A 360 21.44 36.13 -8.46
N CYS A 361 21.40 34.84 -8.73
CA CYS A 361 21.50 33.81 -7.69
C CYS A 361 22.94 33.78 -7.16
N SER A 362 23.18 34.40 -6.02
CA SER A 362 24.36 34.18 -5.20
C SER A 362 23.93 34.07 -3.73
N ASP A 363 24.41 33.01 -3.11
CA ASP A 363 24.70 32.81 -1.71
C ASP A 363 23.59 32.85 -0.63
N SER A 364 23.37 31.69 -0.08
CA SER A 364 22.67 31.48 1.19
C SER A 364 23.55 31.95 2.37
N PRO A 365 23.04 32.70 3.35
CA PRO A 365 23.80 33.06 4.53
C PRO A 365 23.85 31.88 5.52
N THR A 366 25.07 31.52 5.92
CA THR A 366 25.41 30.65 7.01
C THR A 366 24.89 31.24 8.34
N ARG A 367 23.91 30.62 8.97
CA ARG A 367 23.54 30.96 10.34
C ARG A 367 24.56 30.37 11.31
N GLN A 368 25.38 31.24 11.88
CA GLN A 368 26.17 30.97 13.09
C GLN A 368 25.23 30.76 14.30
N ARG A 369 25.47 29.69 15.06
CA ARG A 369 24.86 29.47 16.37
C ARG A 369 25.54 30.37 17.41
N PRO A 370 24.83 30.99 18.33
CA PRO A 370 25.45 31.64 19.47
C PRO A 370 25.94 30.59 20.47
N ALA A 371 27.11 30.83 21.03
CA ALA A 371 27.74 30.05 22.10
C ALA A 371 26.92 30.10 23.37
N SER A 372 26.69 28.94 23.99
CA SER A 372 26.11 28.81 25.32
C SER A 372 27.21 29.04 26.35
N THR A 373 27.14 30.14 27.07
CA THR A 373 27.83 30.38 28.36
C THR A 373 27.14 29.59 29.44
N THR A 374 27.83 28.66 30.07
CA THR A 374 27.52 28.07 31.35
C THR A 374 27.96 29.04 32.46
N PRO A 375 27.18 29.25 33.53
CA PRO A 375 27.71 29.72 34.81
C PRO A 375 27.97 28.53 35.73
N ASP A 376 29.18 28.52 36.25
CA ASP A 376 29.56 27.77 37.46
C ASP A 376 28.73 28.22 38.67
N THR A 377 28.14 27.32 39.36
CA THR A 377 28.20 27.00 40.80
C THR A 377 27.29 25.79 41.08
#